data_f392a12f12f95c34236b425da06acf25
#
_entry.id   f392a12f12f95c34236b425da06acf25
#
_cell.length_a   1.000
_cell.length_b   1.000
_cell.length_c   1.000
_cell.angle_alpha   90.00
_cell.angle_beta   90.00
_cell.angle_gamma   90.00
#
_symmetry.space_group_name_H-M   'P 1'
#
loop_
_entity.id
_entity.type
_entity.pdbx_description
1 polymer ?
#
loop_
_entity_poly.entity_id
_entity_poly.type
_entity_poly.pdbx_seq_one_letter_code
_entity_poly.pdbx_strand_id
1 'polypeptide(L)'
;MTAAVPQRYTFILIHGAWQGAWAWDAIVPRLQAMGHDAMAVDLPGNGHNPLPPGEVNLERYAEHVRDIIDATRGPIVLVGHSMGGTAAAQACELRPDRIALAIFLAAFLLPNGMSVMEFYEQHLEPWMRGAHARVSHDAEGLLSRIDPESALEVFYHKADRALAEAAAGRLTPQPEGGRRSKLQLSAERFGRVPRVYIEALSDRSVHLPLQRKMQAMSPCLAVYGLDSDHAPQLSDPDALVALFMTAVFEHARLTE
;
A
#
# COMPACT_ATOMS: atom_id res chain seq x y z
N MET A 1 23.36 -24.62 23.18
CA MET A 1 22.10 -24.07 22.65
C MET A 1 22.45 -23.38 21.33
N THR A 2 22.13 -23.98 20.19
CA THR A 2 22.27 -23.33 18.89
C THR A 2 21.24 -22.22 18.83
N ALA A 3 21.69 -20.97 18.71
CA ALA A 3 20.79 -19.85 18.48
C ALA A 3 19.95 -20.18 17.22
N ALA A 4 18.64 -20.15 17.36
CA ALA A 4 17.77 -20.31 16.19
C ALA A 4 18.13 -19.21 15.18
N VAL A 5 18.39 -19.60 13.94
CA VAL A 5 18.61 -18.64 12.85
C VAL A 5 17.33 -17.82 12.74
N PRO A 6 17.39 -16.47 12.81
CA PRO A 6 16.20 -15.66 12.66
C PRO A 6 15.46 -15.99 11.36
N GLN A 7 14.14 -16.14 11.43
CA GLN A 7 13.31 -16.42 10.25
C GLN A 7 13.52 -15.31 9.21
N ARG A 8 13.92 -15.68 8.00
CA ARG A 8 14.04 -14.76 6.87
C ARG A 8 12.70 -14.67 6.15
N TYR A 9 12.25 -13.44 5.88
CA TYR A 9 11.03 -13.16 5.12
C TYR A 9 11.38 -12.47 3.80
N THR A 10 10.49 -12.58 2.82
CA THR A 10 10.51 -11.75 1.63
C THR A 10 9.41 -10.69 1.72
N PHE A 11 9.79 -9.41 1.76
CA PHE A 11 8.86 -8.29 1.71
C PHE A 11 8.54 -7.95 0.26
N ILE A 12 7.26 -7.98 -0.10
CA ILE A 12 6.74 -7.50 -1.38
C ILE A 12 6.02 -6.19 -1.10
N LEU A 13 6.53 -5.07 -1.65
CA LEU A 13 6.13 -3.71 -1.32
C LEU A 13 5.35 -3.11 -2.50
N ILE A 14 4.07 -2.80 -2.29
CA ILE A 14 3.14 -2.30 -3.30
C ILE A 14 2.88 -0.81 -3.03
N HIS A 15 3.13 0.03 -4.04
CA HIS A 15 3.01 1.49 -3.98
C HIS A 15 1.56 1.99 -4.03
N GLY A 16 1.37 3.27 -3.68
CA GLY A 16 0.10 4.01 -3.80
C GLY A 16 -0.17 4.56 -5.20
N ALA A 17 -1.29 5.26 -5.36
CA ALA A 17 -1.62 5.92 -6.61
C ALA A 17 -0.57 6.96 -7.02
N TRP A 18 -0.41 7.17 -8.33
CA TRP A 18 0.56 8.09 -8.97
C TRP A 18 2.03 7.74 -8.72
N GLN A 19 2.34 6.72 -7.95
CA GLN A 19 3.68 6.28 -7.59
C GLN A 19 4.14 5.10 -8.46
N GLY A 20 5.27 4.53 -8.10
CA GLY A 20 5.85 3.30 -8.62
C GLY A 20 6.73 2.64 -7.57
N ALA A 21 7.45 1.58 -7.94
CA ALA A 21 8.38 0.86 -7.06
C ALA A 21 9.37 1.79 -6.34
N TRP A 22 9.72 2.89 -6.97
CA TRP A 22 10.62 3.92 -6.43
C TRP A 22 10.18 4.50 -5.07
N ALA A 23 8.88 4.44 -4.75
CA ALA A 23 8.39 4.93 -3.46
C ALA A 23 9.02 4.18 -2.26
N TRP A 24 9.61 3.03 -2.52
CA TRP A 24 10.23 2.16 -1.54
C TRP A 24 11.78 2.19 -1.57
N ASP A 25 12.39 3.12 -2.32
CA ASP A 25 13.86 3.20 -2.48
C ASP A 25 14.59 3.29 -1.13
N ALA A 26 14.00 3.93 -0.13
CA ALA A 26 14.58 4.03 1.21
C ALA A 26 14.33 2.77 2.09
N ILE A 27 13.31 1.98 1.80
CA ILE A 27 12.87 0.84 2.62
C ILE A 27 13.57 -0.46 2.24
N VAL A 28 13.67 -0.74 0.93
CA VAL A 28 14.28 -1.98 0.42
C VAL A 28 15.67 -2.23 1.00
N PRO A 29 16.64 -1.28 0.93
CA PRO A 29 17.98 -1.53 1.46
C PRO A 29 18.01 -1.71 2.99
N ARG A 30 17.09 -1.08 3.73
CA ARG A 30 16.99 -1.24 5.17
C ARG A 30 16.54 -2.63 5.57
N LEU A 31 15.51 -3.17 4.91
CA LEU A 31 15.05 -4.54 5.14
C LEU A 31 16.13 -5.57 4.77
N GLN A 32 16.84 -5.34 3.68
CA GLN A 32 17.97 -6.20 3.26
C GLN A 32 19.12 -6.16 4.26
N ALA A 33 19.45 -5.00 4.82
CA ALA A 33 20.47 -4.86 5.87
C ALA A 33 20.08 -5.61 7.16
N MET A 34 18.79 -5.84 7.41
CA MET A 34 18.27 -6.65 8.53
C MET A 34 18.22 -8.16 8.22
N GLY A 35 18.69 -8.59 7.03
CA GLY A 35 18.78 -10.01 6.65
C GLY A 35 17.52 -10.57 5.98
N HIS A 36 16.57 -9.72 5.60
CA HIS A 36 15.37 -10.09 4.84
C HIS A 36 15.57 -9.90 3.34
N ASP A 37 14.76 -10.56 2.53
CA ASP A 37 14.61 -10.19 1.12
C ASP A 37 13.54 -9.10 1.02
N ALA A 38 13.73 -8.16 0.09
CA ALA A 38 12.76 -7.10 -0.16
C ALA A 38 12.75 -6.72 -1.64
N MET A 39 11.56 -6.56 -2.19
CA MET A 39 11.34 -6.08 -3.55
C MET A 39 10.16 -5.10 -3.58
N ALA A 40 10.32 -4.03 -4.33
CA ALA A 40 9.27 -3.09 -4.67
C ALA A 40 8.70 -3.43 -6.05
N VAL A 41 7.39 -3.28 -6.20
CA VAL A 41 6.64 -3.71 -7.38
C VAL A 41 6.06 -2.50 -8.10
N ASP A 42 6.27 -2.42 -9.42
CA ASP A 42 5.49 -1.52 -10.28
C ASP A 42 4.19 -2.21 -10.70
N LEU A 43 3.06 -1.70 -10.26
CA LEU A 43 1.75 -2.20 -10.69
C LEU A 43 1.54 -1.94 -12.19
N PRO A 44 0.78 -2.80 -12.91
CA PRO A 44 0.46 -2.59 -14.33
C PRO A 44 -0.09 -1.18 -14.61
N GLY A 45 0.49 -0.51 -15.60
CA GLY A 45 0.18 0.89 -15.93
C GLY A 45 0.92 1.95 -15.10
N ASN A 46 1.79 1.53 -14.15
CA ASN A 46 2.59 2.42 -13.31
C ASN A 46 4.09 2.09 -13.44
N GLY A 47 4.95 3.09 -13.16
CA GLY A 47 6.39 2.91 -13.16
C GLY A 47 6.92 2.35 -14.49
N HIS A 48 7.68 1.26 -14.41
CA HIS A 48 8.27 0.56 -15.57
C HIS A 48 7.43 -0.64 -16.05
N ASN A 49 6.16 -0.75 -15.66
CA ASN A 49 5.25 -1.82 -16.06
C ASN A 49 4.11 -1.27 -16.95
N PRO A 50 4.38 -1.00 -18.23
CA PRO A 50 3.42 -0.35 -19.12
C PRO A 50 2.22 -1.27 -19.41
N LEU A 51 1.02 -0.70 -19.28
CA LEU A 51 -0.23 -1.29 -19.71
C LEU A 51 -1.16 -0.15 -20.17
N PRO A 52 -1.90 -0.28 -21.30
CA PRO A 52 -2.86 0.74 -21.72
C PRO A 52 -3.86 1.06 -20.60
N PRO A 53 -4.15 2.35 -20.32
CA PRO A 53 -4.99 2.74 -19.18
C PRO A 53 -6.36 2.07 -19.14
N GLY A 54 -6.98 1.84 -20.32
CA GLY A 54 -8.28 1.16 -20.43
C GLY A 54 -8.25 -0.34 -20.09
N GLU A 55 -7.06 -0.95 -20.03
CA GLU A 55 -6.88 -2.36 -19.67
C GLU A 55 -6.54 -2.55 -18.18
N VAL A 56 -6.21 -1.46 -17.47
CA VAL A 56 -5.86 -1.50 -16.06
C VAL A 56 -7.11 -1.66 -15.21
N ASN A 57 -7.11 -2.65 -14.33
CA ASN A 57 -8.13 -2.87 -13.31
C ASN A 57 -7.52 -3.60 -12.10
N LEU A 58 -8.29 -3.80 -11.05
CA LEU A 58 -7.81 -4.45 -9.83
C LEU A 58 -7.44 -5.93 -10.05
N GLU A 59 -8.11 -6.61 -10.97
CA GLU A 59 -7.79 -8.00 -11.33
C GLU A 59 -6.38 -8.10 -11.92
N ARG A 60 -6.02 -7.20 -12.85
CA ARG A 60 -4.66 -7.12 -13.43
C ARG A 60 -3.61 -6.82 -12.36
N TYR A 61 -3.93 -5.94 -11.41
CA TYR A 61 -3.03 -5.69 -10.27
C TYR A 61 -2.81 -6.95 -9.43
N ALA A 62 -3.90 -7.63 -9.08
CA ALA A 62 -3.83 -8.84 -8.26
C ALA A 62 -3.13 -10.00 -8.95
N GLU A 63 -3.37 -10.19 -10.26
CA GLU A 63 -2.68 -11.21 -11.07
C GLU A 63 -1.18 -10.97 -11.12
N HIS A 64 -0.77 -9.72 -11.35
CA HIS A 64 0.65 -9.36 -11.36
C HIS A 64 1.32 -9.63 -10.00
N VAL A 65 0.69 -9.22 -8.90
CA VAL A 65 1.21 -9.48 -7.55
C VAL A 65 1.20 -10.98 -7.23
N ARG A 66 0.17 -11.73 -7.65
CA ARG A 66 0.10 -13.20 -7.52
C ARG A 66 1.27 -13.88 -8.22
N ASP A 67 1.61 -13.46 -9.43
CA ASP A 67 2.70 -14.06 -10.21
C ASP A 67 4.06 -13.84 -9.51
N ILE A 68 4.25 -12.69 -8.89
CA ILE A 68 5.42 -12.40 -8.04
C ILE A 68 5.41 -13.29 -6.78
N ILE A 69 4.27 -13.43 -6.11
CA ILE A 69 4.11 -14.32 -4.96
C ILE A 69 4.46 -15.75 -5.34
N ASP A 70 3.95 -16.25 -6.48
CA ASP A 70 4.17 -17.62 -6.94
C ASP A 70 5.64 -17.88 -7.31
N ALA A 71 6.35 -16.88 -7.82
CA ALA A 71 7.79 -16.94 -8.11
C ALA A 71 8.67 -16.81 -6.87
N THR A 72 8.14 -16.29 -5.76
CA THR A 72 8.89 -16.05 -4.51
C THR A 72 8.97 -17.30 -3.66
N ARG A 73 10.13 -17.59 -3.07
CA ARG A 73 10.31 -18.70 -2.12
C ARG A 73 10.23 -18.20 -0.68
N GLY A 74 9.82 -19.08 0.22
CA GLY A 74 9.73 -18.81 1.67
C GLY A 74 8.52 -17.96 2.06
N PRO A 75 8.46 -17.54 3.33
CA PRO A 75 7.35 -16.77 3.89
C PRO A 75 7.35 -15.33 3.37
N ILE A 76 6.18 -14.84 2.98
CA ILE A 76 5.99 -13.53 2.37
C ILE A 76 5.32 -12.58 3.34
N VAL A 77 5.88 -11.38 3.48
CA VAL A 77 5.23 -10.20 4.08
C VAL A 77 4.79 -9.29 2.93
N LEU A 78 3.49 -9.18 2.74
CA LEU A 78 2.92 -8.36 1.68
C LEU A 78 2.52 -7.00 2.25
N VAL A 79 3.12 -5.92 1.74
CA VAL A 79 2.87 -4.55 2.21
C VAL A 79 2.15 -3.76 1.13
N GLY A 80 0.98 -3.22 1.44
CA GLY A 80 0.23 -2.32 0.57
C GLY A 80 0.17 -0.91 1.16
N HIS A 81 0.65 0.09 0.42
CA HIS A 81 0.54 1.50 0.78
C HIS A 81 -0.61 2.16 0.02
N SER A 82 -1.44 2.93 0.72
CA SER A 82 -2.49 3.74 0.07
C SER A 82 -3.40 2.88 -0.85
N MET A 83 -3.56 3.24 -2.12
CA MET A 83 -4.26 2.42 -3.13
C MET A 83 -3.71 1.00 -3.24
N GLY A 84 -2.40 0.81 -3.04
CA GLY A 84 -1.76 -0.52 -3.07
C GLY A 84 -2.34 -1.51 -2.07
N GLY A 85 -3.05 -1.03 -1.04
CA GLY A 85 -3.80 -1.88 -0.11
C GLY A 85 -4.89 -2.71 -0.77
N THR A 86 -5.57 -2.18 -1.80
CA THR A 86 -6.58 -2.94 -2.56
C THR A 86 -5.94 -4.07 -3.37
N ALA A 87 -4.79 -3.79 -4.01
CA ALA A 87 -4.04 -4.82 -4.73
C ALA A 87 -3.49 -5.90 -3.78
N ALA A 88 -3.00 -5.50 -2.60
CA ALA A 88 -2.54 -6.42 -1.56
C ALA A 88 -3.70 -7.29 -1.05
N ALA A 89 -4.86 -6.72 -0.75
CA ALA A 89 -6.03 -7.48 -0.30
C ALA A 89 -6.49 -8.49 -1.35
N GLN A 90 -6.58 -8.08 -2.62
CA GLN A 90 -7.00 -8.98 -3.70
C GLN A 90 -5.95 -10.06 -3.98
N ALA A 91 -4.65 -9.79 -3.85
CA ALA A 91 -3.60 -10.79 -3.95
C ALA A 91 -3.64 -11.78 -2.78
N CYS A 92 -3.94 -11.33 -1.56
CA CYS A 92 -4.21 -12.20 -0.41
C CYS A 92 -5.40 -13.13 -0.66
N GLU A 93 -6.46 -12.66 -1.33
CA GLU A 93 -7.57 -13.52 -1.75
C GLU A 93 -7.06 -14.63 -2.70
N LEU A 94 -6.18 -14.31 -3.63
CA LEU A 94 -5.67 -15.27 -4.61
C LEU A 94 -4.68 -16.29 -4.00
N ARG A 95 -3.86 -15.88 -3.02
CA ARG A 95 -2.80 -16.72 -2.42
C ARG A 95 -2.73 -16.64 -0.89
N PRO A 96 -3.83 -16.95 -0.17
CA PRO A 96 -3.90 -16.78 1.28
C PRO A 96 -2.88 -17.61 2.05
N ASP A 97 -2.51 -18.78 1.51
CA ASP A 97 -1.60 -19.72 2.19
C ASP A 97 -0.12 -19.31 2.03
N ARG A 98 0.20 -18.43 1.08
CA ARG A 98 1.57 -17.96 0.82
C ARG A 98 1.95 -16.74 1.64
N ILE A 99 0.98 -16.02 2.20
CA ILE A 99 1.20 -14.76 2.91
C ILE A 99 1.32 -15.05 4.41
N ALA A 100 2.50 -14.82 4.95
CA ALA A 100 2.75 -14.92 6.40
C ALA A 100 2.12 -13.75 7.17
N LEU A 101 2.16 -12.54 6.58
CA LEU A 101 1.55 -11.33 7.13
C LEU A 101 1.24 -10.35 6.01
N ALA A 102 0.07 -9.71 6.04
CA ALA A 102 -0.26 -8.55 5.23
C ALA A 102 -0.20 -7.27 6.09
N ILE A 103 0.51 -6.25 5.62
CA ILE A 103 0.65 -4.95 6.29
C ILE A 103 -0.03 -3.88 5.42
N PHE A 104 -1.01 -3.18 5.99
CA PHE A 104 -1.72 -2.07 5.37
C PHE A 104 -1.18 -0.76 5.93
N LEU A 105 -0.39 -0.03 5.12
CA LEU A 105 0.25 1.22 5.51
C LEU A 105 -0.54 2.42 4.99
N ALA A 106 -1.22 3.16 5.86
CA ALA A 106 -2.09 4.28 5.47
C ALA A 106 -2.96 3.93 4.24
N ALA A 107 -3.47 2.70 4.19
CA ALA A 107 -3.93 2.04 2.97
C ALA A 107 -5.45 1.84 2.93
N PHE A 108 -5.97 1.64 1.71
CA PHE A 108 -7.35 1.22 1.51
C PHE A 108 -7.52 -0.26 1.87
N LEU A 109 -8.09 -0.50 3.04
CA LEU A 109 -8.50 -1.80 3.56
C LEU A 109 -10.02 -1.89 3.53
N LEU A 110 -10.57 -2.14 2.35
CA LEU A 110 -12.00 -2.10 2.09
C LEU A 110 -12.66 -3.47 2.22
N PRO A 111 -13.94 -3.53 2.57
CA PRO A 111 -14.69 -4.78 2.58
C PRO A 111 -14.96 -5.29 1.16
N ASN A 112 -15.40 -6.55 1.08
CA ASN A 112 -15.86 -7.15 -0.17
C ASN A 112 -16.94 -6.31 -0.86
N GLY A 113 -16.85 -6.18 -2.17
CA GLY A 113 -17.84 -5.48 -3.01
C GLY A 113 -17.70 -3.96 -3.05
N MET A 114 -16.70 -3.37 -2.38
CA MET A 114 -16.45 -1.92 -2.35
C MET A 114 -15.23 -1.54 -3.18
N SER A 115 -15.29 -0.39 -3.86
CA SER A 115 -14.16 0.24 -4.55
C SER A 115 -13.63 1.46 -3.79
N VAL A 116 -12.43 1.94 -4.13
CA VAL A 116 -11.86 3.16 -3.56
C VAL A 116 -12.77 4.37 -3.83
N MET A 117 -13.29 4.46 -5.05
CA MET A 117 -14.14 5.59 -5.43
C MET A 117 -15.45 5.59 -4.64
N GLU A 118 -16.13 4.45 -4.52
CA GLU A 118 -17.36 4.32 -3.71
C GLU A 118 -17.10 4.64 -2.23
N PHE A 119 -15.95 4.20 -1.68
CA PHE A 119 -15.59 4.52 -0.30
C PHE A 119 -15.44 6.04 -0.08
N TYR A 120 -14.77 6.73 -0.99
CA TYR A 120 -14.64 8.20 -0.92
C TYR A 120 -15.98 8.91 -1.10
N GLU A 121 -16.81 8.48 -2.06
CA GLU A 121 -18.16 9.06 -2.26
C GLU A 121 -19.01 8.98 -1.00
N GLN A 122 -18.91 7.88 -0.25
CA GLN A 122 -19.71 7.65 0.96
C GLN A 122 -19.13 8.31 2.22
N HIS A 123 -17.82 8.53 2.31
CA HIS A 123 -17.17 8.83 3.58
C HIS A 123 -16.24 10.04 3.57
N LEU A 124 -15.96 10.64 2.39
CA LEU A 124 -15.11 11.83 2.30
C LEU A 124 -15.89 13.08 2.71
N GLU A 125 -15.63 13.56 3.92
CA GLU A 125 -16.22 14.78 4.44
C GLU A 125 -15.75 16.04 3.68
N PRO A 126 -16.56 17.12 3.62
CA PRO A 126 -16.21 18.33 2.87
C PRO A 126 -14.85 18.94 3.24
N TRP A 127 -14.47 18.92 4.52
CA TRP A 127 -13.19 19.45 5.00
C TRP A 127 -11.98 18.61 4.59
N MET A 128 -12.18 17.35 4.26
CA MET A 128 -11.15 16.43 3.75
C MET A 128 -10.88 16.64 2.26
N ARG A 129 -11.77 17.33 1.55
CA ARG A 129 -11.72 17.45 0.07
C ARG A 129 -10.64 18.43 -0.43
N GLY A 130 -10.13 19.30 0.43
CA GLY A 130 -9.20 20.37 0.03
C GLY A 130 -7.97 19.88 -0.73
N ALA A 131 -7.45 18.73 -0.36
CA ALA A 131 -6.30 18.11 -0.99
C ALA A 131 -6.62 17.35 -2.28
N HIS A 132 -7.82 16.78 -2.37
CA HIS A 132 -8.29 16.07 -3.58
C HIS A 132 -8.75 17.02 -4.70
N ALA A 133 -8.88 18.33 -4.40
CA ALA A 133 -9.34 19.32 -5.37
C ALA A 133 -8.37 19.57 -6.53
N ARG A 134 -7.11 19.13 -6.41
CA ARG A 134 -6.06 19.34 -7.43
C ARG A 134 -5.71 18.06 -8.21
N VAL A 135 -6.64 17.12 -8.30
CA VAL A 135 -6.53 15.96 -9.19
C VAL A 135 -7.27 16.27 -10.48
N SER A 136 -6.56 16.21 -11.60
CA SER A 136 -7.13 16.35 -12.95
C SER A 136 -7.29 14.97 -13.60
N HIS A 137 -8.24 14.86 -14.53
CA HIS A 137 -8.47 13.66 -15.32
C HIS A 137 -8.30 13.96 -16.80
N ASP A 138 -7.94 12.95 -17.59
CA ASP A 138 -8.01 13.04 -19.06
C ASP A 138 -9.47 13.10 -19.54
N ALA A 139 -9.65 13.35 -20.85
CA ALA A 139 -10.98 13.51 -21.46
C ALA A 139 -11.84 12.23 -21.34
N GLU A 140 -11.20 11.07 -21.37
CA GLU A 140 -11.83 9.75 -21.26
C GLU A 140 -12.05 9.33 -19.81
N GLY A 141 -11.46 10.04 -18.83
CA GLY A 141 -11.50 9.70 -17.42
C GLY A 141 -10.74 8.41 -17.07
N LEU A 142 -9.85 7.96 -17.94
CA LEU A 142 -9.06 6.74 -17.74
C LEU A 142 -7.82 6.98 -16.90
N LEU A 143 -7.28 8.21 -16.92
CA LEU A 143 -6.09 8.63 -16.19
C LEU A 143 -6.40 9.79 -15.26
N SER A 144 -5.77 9.81 -14.10
CA SER A 144 -5.70 11.00 -13.26
C SER A 144 -4.26 11.45 -13.04
N ARG A 145 -4.10 12.73 -12.72
CA ARG A 145 -2.82 13.35 -12.36
C ARG A 145 -3.02 14.20 -11.12
N ILE A 146 -2.09 14.11 -10.20
CA ILE A 146 -2.03 15.02 -9.06
C ILE A 146 -1.05 16.16 -9.37
N ASP A 147 -1.43 17.36 -9.01
CA ASP A 147 -0.54 18.52 -9.10
C ASP A 147 0.66 18.35 -8.13
N PRO A 148 1.93 18.56 -8.59
CA PRO A 148 3.11 18.38 -7.74
C PRO A 148 3.12 19.20 -6.45
N GLU A 149 2.65 20.47 -6.48
CA GLU A 149 2.56 21.28 -5.27
C GLU A 149 1.53 20.71 -4.29
N SER A 150 0.40 20.23 -4.83
CA SER A 150 -0.61 19.55 -4.03
C SER A 150 -0.06 18.26 -3.40
N ALA A 151 0.76 17.51 -4.13
CA ALA A 151 1.42 16.32 -3.59
C ALA A 151 2.36 16.64 -2.42
N LEU A 152 3.10 17.76 -2.47
CA LEU A 152 3.92 18.22 -1.36
C LEU A 152 3.09 18.50 -0.10
N GLU A 153 1.94 19.14 -0.25
CA GLU A 153 1.05 19.48 0.87
C GLU A 153 0.35 18.25 1.46
N VAL A 154 0.04 17.25 0.65
CA VAL A 154 -0.84 16.14 1.01
C VAL A 154 -0.07 14.90 1.38
N PHE A 155 0.96 14.55 0.59
CA PHE A 155 1.69 13.29 0.77
C PHE A 155 2.97 13.45 1.55
N TYR A 156 3.68 14.60 1.39
CA TYR A 156 5.09 14.73 1.78
C TYR A 156 5.36 15.89 2.74
N HIS A 157 4.36 16.39 3.45
CA HIS A 157 4.49 17.62 4.26
C HIS A 157 5.35 17.45 5.52
N LYS A 158 5.71 16.23 5.92
CA LYS A 158 6.66 15.97 7.01
C LYS A 158 8.03 15.48 6.52
N ALA A 159 8.17 15.16 5.25
CA ALA A 159 9.46 14.77 4.69
C ALA A 159 10.41 15.98 4.55
N ASP A 160 11.72 15.71 4.47
CA ASP A 160 12.70 16.73 4.06
C ASP A 160 12.27 17.36 2.73
N ARG A 161 12.41 18.69 2.63
CA ARG A 161 11.89 19.43 1.48
C ARG A 161 12.47 18.97 0.15
N ALA A 162 13.77 18.72 0.10
CA ALA A 162 14.43 18.30 -1.14
C ALA A 162 14.01 16.88 -1.54
N LEU A 163 13.85 15.98 -0.56
CA LEU A 163 13.33 14.63 -0.79
C LEU A 163 11.87 14.67 -1.26
N ALA A 164 11.05 15.52 -0.65
CA ALA A 164 9.65 15.71 -1.03
C ALA A 164 9.51 16.21 -2.48
N GLU A 165 10.28 17.23 -2.87
CA GLU A 165 10.30 17.77 -4.24
C GLU A 165 10.77 16.73 -5.26
N ALA A 166 11.81 15.98 -4.94
CA ALA A 166 12.30 14.90 -5.79
C ALA A 166 11.23 13.79 -5.95
N ALA A 167 10.51 13.43 -4.89
CA ALA A 167 9.43 12.45 -4.94
C ALA A 167 8.22 12.98 -5.74
N ALA A 168 7.81 14.23 -5.53
CA ALA A 168 6.72 14.85 -6.30
C ALA A 168 7.03 14.91 -7.80
N GLY A 169 8.28 15.15 -8.17
CA GLY A 169 8.74 15.12 -9.57
C GLY A 169 8.73 13.74 -10.23
N ARG A 170 8.63 12.65 -9.46
CA ARG A 170 8.55 11.27 -9.96
C ARG A 170 7.12 10.75 -10.10
N LEU A 171 6.11 11.50 -9.67
CA LEU A 171 4.71 11.09 -9.79
C LEU A 171 4.30 11.00 -11.27
N THR A 172 3.58 9.95 -11.61
CA THR A 172 3.12 9.64 -12.97
C THR A 172 1.59 9.61 -13.04
N PRO A 173 0.99 9.69 -14.23
CA PRO A 173 -0.45 9.48 -14.35
C PRO A 173 -0.89 8.14 -13.78
N GLN A 174 -2.00 8.14 -13.05
CA GLN A 174 -2.61 6.95 -12.45
C GLN A 174 -3.74 6.44 -13.31
N PRO A 175 -3.69 5.19 -13.78
CA PRO A 175 -4.85 4.54 -14.37
C PRO A 175 -5.97 4.34 -13.34
N GLU A 176 -7.16 4.84 -13.65
CA GLU A 176 -8.28 4.87 -12.70
C GLU A 176 -9.00 3.52 -12.52
N GLY A 177 -8.78 2.56 -13.43
CA GLY A 177 -9.46 1.27 -13.39
C GLY A 177 -9.26 0.52 -12.08
N GLY A 178 -8.04 0.52 -11.52
CA GLY A 178 -7.75 -0.11 -10.23
C GLY A 178 -8.52 0.51 -9.05
N ARG A 179 -8.74 1.85 -9.08
CA ARG A 179 -9.48 2.58 -8.03
C ARG A 179 -10.99 2.45 -8.16
N ARG A 180 -11.50 2.18 -9.36
CA ARG A 180 -12.93 1.99 -9.66
C ARG A 180 -13.38 0.55 -9.50
N SER A 181 -12.47 -0.40 -9.58
CA SER A 181 -12.78 -1.82 -9.43
C SER A 181 -13.17 -2.16 -7.99
N LYS A 182 -14.20 -3.00 -7.86
CA LYS A 182 -14.65 -3.53 -6.56
C LYS A 182 -13.79 -4.70 -6.14
N LEU A 183 -13.47 -4.77 -4.86
CA LEU A 183 -12.82 -5.91 -4.25
C LEU A 183 -13.74 -7.15 -4.28
N GLN A 184 -13.13 -8.30 -4.49
CA GLN A 184 -13.77 -9.62 -4.42
C GLN A 184 -13.05 -10.45 -3.38
N LEU A 185 -13.52 -10.39 -2.14
CA LEU A 185 -12.88 -10.99 -0.97
C LEU A 185 -13.83 -11.97 -0.29
N SER A 186 -13.28 -13.06 0.26
CA SER A 186 -14.01 -14.05 1.03
C SER A 186 -13.43 -14.22 2.44
N ALA A 187 -14.25 -14.69 3.37
CA ALA A 187 -13.81 -15.01 4.72
C ALA A 187 -12.85 -16.20 4.73
N GLU A 188 -13.05 -17.15 3.80
CA GLU A 188 -12.31 -18.40 3.69
C GLU A 188 -10.91 -18.21 3.09
N ARG A 189 -10.65 -17.07 2.43
CA ARG A 189 -9.37 -16.78 1.76
C ARG A 189 -8.71 -15.54 2.34
N PHE A 190 -9.09 -14.33 1.91
CA PHE A 190 -8.57 -13.08 2.49
C PHE A 190 -8.78 -13.02 4.02
N GLY A 191 -9.95 -13.47 4.50
CA GLY A 191 -10.29 -13.47 5.93
C GLY A 191 -9.33 -14.27 6.80
N ARG A 192 -8.63 -15.28 6.24
CA ARG A 192 -7.66 -16.12 6.95
C ARG A 192 -6.25 -15.52 7.02
N VAL A 193 -5.94 -14.52 6.21
CA VAL A 193 -4.60 -13.93 6.17
C VAL A 193 -4.39 -13.06 7.40
N PRO A 194 -3.35 -13.32 8.22
CA PRO A 194 -2.97 -12.41 9.29
C PRO A 194 -2.69 -11.03 8.72
N ARG A 195 -3.28 -9.98 9.31
CA ARG A 195 -3.10 -8.62 8.82
C ARG A 195 -3.02 -7.62 9.95
N VAL A 196 -2.19 -6.60 9.74
CA VAL A 196 -2.04 -5.46 10.63
C VAL A 196 -2.21 -4.17 9.84
N TYR A 197 -2.53 -3.10 10.55
CA TYR A 197 -2.63 -1.77 9.96
C TYR A 197 -1.60 -0.83 10.61
N ILE A 198 -0.93 0.00 9.82
CA ILE A 198 -0.08 1.09 10.30
C ILE A 198 -0.75 2.40 9.91
N GLU A 199 -1.22 3.14 10.92
CA GLU A 199 -1.83 4.46 10.77
C GLU A 199 -0.74 5.51 10.55
N ALA A 200 -0.90 6.38 9.53
CA ALA A 200 -0.20 7.64 9.43
C ALA A 200 -1.04 8.71 10.13
N LEU A 201 -0.60 9.13 11.32
CA LEU A 201 -1.44 9.94 12.23
C LEU A 201 -1.69 11.36 11.75
N SER A 202 -0.80 11.89 10.90
CA SER A 202 -0.90 13.23 10.32
C SER A 202 -1.24 13.19 8.81
N ASP A 203 -1.78 12.08 8.31
CA ASP A 203 -2.13 11.87 6.91
C ASP A 203 -3.18 12.87 6.41
N ARG A 204 -2.87 13.55 5.31
CA ARG A 204 -3.76 14.53 4.65
C ARG A 204 -4.37 13.99 3.36
N SER A 205 -4.06 12.77 2.96
CA SER A 205 -4.63 12.06 1.81
C SER A 205 -5.70 11.07 2.23
N VAL A 206 -5.31 10.05 2.98
CA VAL A 206 -6.23 9.11 3.63
C VAL A 206 -6.33 9.52 5.09
N HIS A 207 -7.10 10.56 5.37
CA HIS A 207 -7.23 11.13 6.70
C HIS A 207 -7.49 10.08 7.78
N LEU A 208 -6.91 10.27 8.97
CA LEU A 208 -6.99 9.29 10.07
C LEU A 208 -8.40 8.77 10.37
N PRO A 209 -9.47 9.59 10.35
CA PRO A 209 -10.83 9.07 10.51
C PRO A 209 -11.25 8.08 9.43
N LEU A 210 -10.76 8.23 8.17
CA LEU A 210 -11.02 7.29 7.08
C LEU A 210 -10.24 5.99 7.29
N GLN A 211 -8.98 6.07 7.72
CA GLN A 211 -8.18 4.89 8.06
C GLN A 211 -8.90 4.06 9.15
N ARG A 212 -9.35 4.69 10.22
CA ARG A 212 -10.07 4.04 11.33
C ARG A 212 -11.43 3.49 10.91
N LYS A 213 -12.11 4.15 9.99
CA LYS A 213 -13.36 3.63 9.44
C LYS A 213 -13.15 2.33 8.67
N MET A 214 -12.10 2.26 7.85
CA MET A 214 -11.75 1.04 7.13
C MET A 214 -11.38 -0.11 8.08
N GLN A 215 -10.63 0.18 9.14
CA GLN A 215 -10.29 -0.80 10.18
C GLN A 215 -11.55 -1.34 10.90
N ALA A 216 -12.54 -0.49 11.14
CA ALA A 216 -13.81 -0.93 11.72
C ALA A 216 -14.61 -1.83 10.77
N MET A 217 -14.52 -1.61 9.45
CA MET A 217 -15.16 -2.42 8.41
C MET A 217 -14.40 -3.72 8.11
N SER A 218 -13.08 -3.71 8.26
CA SER A 218 -12.17 -4.84 7.99
C SER A 218 -11.13 -4.96 9.11
N PRO A 219 -11.48 -5.61 10.25
CA PRO A 219 -10.61 -5.66 11.42
C PRO A 219 -9.25 -6.31 11.17
N CYS A 220 -8.22 -5.79 11.82
CA CYS A 220 -6.85 -6.29 11.84
C CYS A 220 -6.51 -6.93 13.18
N LEU A 221 -5.45 -7.75 13.22
CA LEU A 221 -4.91 -8.32 14.47
C LEU A 221 -4.34 -7.25 15.39
N ALA A 222 -3.68 -6.25 14.80
CA ALA A 222 -3.15 -5.10 15.51
C ALA A 222 -3.19 -3.84 14.64
N VAL A 223 -3.14 -2.69 15.30
CA VAL A 223 -3.04 -1.37 14.70
C VAL A 223 -1.89 -0.63 15.38
N TYR A 224 -0.95 -0.13 14.58
CA TYR A 224 0.17 0.68 15.03
C TYR A 224 0.02 2.10 14.52
N GLY A 225 0.39 3.10 15.32
CA GLY A 225 0.38 4.51 14.91
C GLY A 225 1.78 5.03 14.64
N LEU A 226 1.98 5.73 13.54
CA LEU A 226 3.21 6.46 13.24
C LEU A 226 2.89 7.94 13.04
N ASP A 227 3.57 8.81 13.76
CA ASP A 227 3.41 10.27 13.59
C ASP A 227 4.09 10.73 12.29
N SER A 228 3.49 10.39 11.17
CA SER A 228 3.95 10.71 9.82
C SER A 228 2.84 11.33 8.97
N ASP A 229 3.25 11.87 7.82
CA ASP A 229 2.38 12.19 6.70
C ASP A 229 1.93 10.92 5.97
N HIS A 230 1.32 11.08 4.78
CA HIS A 230 0.84 9.97 3.96
C HIS A 230 1.95 9.01 3.48
N ALA A 231 3.20 9.46 3.46
CA ALA A 231 4.33 8.72 2.90
C ALA A 231 5.44 8.45 3.94
N PRO A 232 5.18 7.68 5.01
CA PRO A 232 6.18 7.40 6.04
C PRO A 232 7.43 6.69 5.50
N GLN A 233 7.31 5.98 4.37
CA GLN A 233 8.46 5.40 3.67
C GLN A 233 9.47 6.45 3.15
N LEU A 234 9.06 7.71 3.08
CA LEU A 234 9.91 8.84 2.73
C LEU A 234 10.23 9.71 3.96
N SER A 235 9.22 10.03 4.77
CA SER A 235 9.35 10.97 5.89
C SER A 235 10.03 10.37 7.12
N ASP A 236 9.84 9.08 7.40
CA ASP A 236 10.46 8.36 8.54
C ASP A 236 10.69 6.88 8.25
N PRO A 237 11.62 6.55 7.32
CA PRO A 237 11.85 5.18 6.89
C PRO A 237 12.39 4.27 8.01
N ASP A 238 13.12 4.81 8.98
CA ASP A 238 13.70 4.01 10.07
C ASP A 238 12.61 3.60 11.07
N ALA A 239 11.73 4.50 11.48
CA ALA A 239 10.60 4.17 12.35
C ALA A 239 9.61 3.23 11.64
N LEU A 240 9.37 3.41 10.33
CA LEU A 240 8.53 2.52 9.56
C LEU A 240 9.06 1.10 9.52
N VAL A 241 10.36 0.92 9.25
CA VAL A 241 10.99 -0.41 9.23
C VAL A 241 10.96 -1.05 10.61
N ALA A 242 11.17 -0.29 11.69
CA ALA A 242 11.02 -0.80 13.05
C ALA A 242 9.60 -1.33 13.32
N LEU A 243 8.56 -0.63 12.84
CA LEU A 243 7.18 -1.10 12.94
C LEU A 243 6.93 -2.35 12.09
N PHE A 244 7.49 -2.45 10.88
CA PHE A 244 7.42 -3.68 10.08
C PHE A 244 8.00 -4.87 10.84
N MET A 245 9.15 -4.69 11.47
CA MET A 245 9.79 -5.77 12.23
C MET A 245 8.99 -6.14 13.48
N THR A 246 8.42 -5.17 14.19
CA THR A 246 7.51 -5.42 15.31
C THR A 246 6.30 -6.23 14.86
N ALA A 247 5.64 -5.81 13.78
CA ALA A 247 4.47 -6.49 13.23
C ALA A 247 4.80 -7.94 12.80
N VAL A 248 5.95 -8.14 12.17
CA VAL A 248 6.42 -9.49 11.77
C VAL A 248 6.67 -10.36 12.99
N PHE A 249 7.38 -9.84 13.98
CA PHE A 249 7.70 -10.59 15.20
C PHE A 249 6.45 -11.01 15.97
N GLU A 250 5.46 -10.13 16.07
CA GLU A 250 4.25 -10.38 16.86
C GLU A 250 3.18 -11.18 16.14
N HIS A 251 3.07 -11.05 14.79
CA HIS A 251 1.88 -11.50 14.07
C HIS A 251 2.13 -12.37 12.83
N ALA A 252 3.37 -12.45 12.30
CA ALA A 252 3.62 -13.28 11.15
C ALA A 252 3.45 -14.76 11.52
N ARG A 253 2.59 -15.47 10.78
CA ARG A 253 2.50 -16.92 10.94
C ARG A 253 3.77 -17.59 10.43
N LEU A 254 4.20 -18.61 11.14
CA LEU A 254 5.25 -19.51 10.65
C LEU A 254 4.63 -20.32 9.48
N THR A 255 5.20 -20.19 8.31
CA THR A 255 4.86 -21.05 7.16
C THR A 255 5.90 -22.17 7.11
N GLU A 256 5.44 -23.40 7.15
CA GLU A 256 6.27 -24.60 6.98
C GLU A 256 6.88 -24.68 5.58
#